data_bfdb09bb2f3ba273cf9471e830f0f011
#
_entry.id   bfdb09bb2f3ba273cf9471e830f0f011
#
_cell.length_a   1.000
_cell.length_b   1.000
_cell.length_c   1.000
_cell.angle_alpha   90.00
_cell.angle_beta   90.00
_cell.angle_gamma   90.00
#
_symmetry.space_group_name_H-M   'P 1'
#
loop_
_entity.id
_entity.type
_entity.pdbx_description
1 polymer ?
#
loop_
_entity_poly.entity_id
_entity_poly.type
_entity_poly.pdbx_seq_one_letter_code
_entity_poly.pdbx_strand_id
1 'polypeptide(L)'
;NRSRAPPHERRGSSGNVSVGRGARMKEILLNIRDGFAGSTPLDLLNLALGVAGVVLMVRRSLWAFPIGLLAVSVQGVLFFENRFYADATVQVFFFVALAYGWWHWVRDKGAAPELPVTRQSWRGRALTLALAGAATVCGALVLARWTPSVMPRRDAFIAAFSVAAQALQARKRIENWPLWTVVNLVAIASYWQATMAFTAFLYGIYLVLGLLGWREWWRAMKGATPARG
;
A
#
# COMPACT_ATOMS: atom_id res chain seq x y z
N ASN A 1 26.40 -66.24 -23.88
CA ASN A 1 26.25 -64.96 -24.51
C ASN A 1 26.03 -63.92 -23.42
N ARG A 2 27.09 -63.24 -23.01
CA ARG A 2 27.07 -62.21 -21.96
C ARG A 2 26.95 -60.87 -22.66
N SER A 3 25.81 -60.21 -22.58
CA SER A 3 25.61 -58.82 -23.00
C SER A 3 26.13 -57.89 -21.92
N ARG A 4 27.14 -57.06 -22.29
CA ARG A 4 27.72 -56.00 -21.46
C ARG A 4 26.83 -54.75 -21.57
N ALA A 5 26.38 -54.20 -20.41
CA ALA A 5 25.76 -52.90 -20.33
C ALA A 5 26.81 -51.77 -20.41
N PRO A 6 26.53 -50.61 -21.03
CA PRO A 6 27.45 -49.48 -21.12
C PRO A 6 27.52 -48.69 -19.80
N PRO A 7 28.65 -47.97 -19.52
CA PRO A 7 28.83 -47.23 -18.29
C PRO A 7 27.99 -45.94 -18.25
N HIS A 8 27.35 -45.68 -17.10
CA HIS A 8 26.67 -44.45 -16.80
C HIS A 8 27.64 -43.26 -16.71
N GLU A 9 27.60 -42.36 -17.67
CA GLU A 9 28.20 -41.02 -17.58
C GLU A 9 27.44 -40.17 -16.56
N ARG A 10 28.06 -39.93 -15.41
CA ARG A 10 27.65 -38.86 -14.48
C ARG A 10 28.09 -37.52 -15.06
N ARG A 11 27.24 -36.85 -15.78
CA ARG A 11 27.41 -35.42 -16.11
C ARG A 11 27.05 -34.58 -14.89
N GLY A 12 28.06 -33.89 -14.35
CA GLY A 12 27.93 -32.95 -13.24
C GLY A 12 27.04 -31.76 -13.63
N SER A 13 26.01 -31.56 -12.81
CA SER A 13 25.09 -30.41 -12.86
C SER A 13 25.59 -29.31 -11.91
N SER A 14 26.57 -28.52 -12.33
CA SER A 14 27.02 -27.34 -11.58
C SER A 14 27.01 -26.02 -12.37
N GLY A 15 26.48 -26.03 -13.61
CA GLY A 15 26.45 -24.83 -14.48
C GLY A 15 25.16 -24.01 -14.50
N ASN A 16 24.08 -24.44 -13.83
CA ASN A 16 22.74 -23.92 -14.15
C ASN A 16 22.15 -22.90 -13.14
N VAL A 17 22.86 -22.52 -12.08
CA VAL A 17 22.30 -21.65 -11.02
C VAL A 17 22.59 -20.16 -11.26
N SER A 18 23.69 -19.80 -11.89
CA SER A 18 24.07 -18.39 -12.12
C SER A 18 23.37 -17.78 -13.35
N VAL A 19 23.15 -18.58 -14.39
CA VAL A 19 22.44 -18.13 -15.61
C VAL A 19 20.97 -17.80 -15.30
N GLY A 20 20.34 -18.53 -14.37
CA GLY A 20 18.95 -18.29 -13.99
C GLY A 20 18.69 -16.99 -13.23
N ARG A 21 19.65 -16.49 -12.43
CA ARG A 21 19.46 -15.23 -11.66
C ARG A 21 19.56 -14.00 -12.55
N GLY A 22 20.52 -13.95 -13.46
CA GLY A 22 20.67 -12.83 -14.40
C GLY A 22 19.48 -12.72 -15.37
N ALA A 23 19.00 -13.85 -15.89
CA ALA A 23 17.82 -13.89 -16.74
C ALA A 23 16.55 -13.42 -16.01
N ARG A 24 16.33 -13.89 -14.79
CA ARG A 24 15.19 -13.46 -13.94
C ARG A 24 15.24 -11.97 -13.58
N MET A 25 16.43 -11.45 -13.25
CA MET A 25 16.60 -10.02 -12.98
C MET A 25 16.29 -9.18 -14.21
N LYS A 26 16.77 -9.59 -15.39
CA LYS A 26 16.49 -8.93 -16.66
C LYS A 26 14.99 -8.93 -16.97
N GLU A 27 14.29 -10.03 -16.74
CA GLU A 27 12.85 -10.16 -16.94
C GLU A 27 12.07 -9.22 -16.02
N ILE A 28 12.46 -9.11 -14.74
CA ILE A 28 11.86 -8.17 -13.78
C ILE A 28 12.05 -6.73 -14.25
N LEU A 29 13.26 -6.34 -14.66
CA LEU A 29 13.54 -4.99 -15.14
C LEU A 29 12.78 -4.67 -16.42
N LEU A 30 12.65 -5.62 -17.33
CA LEU A 30 11.83 -5.48 -18.53
C LEU A 30 10.35 -5.30 -18.17
N ASN A 31 9.80 -6.10 -17.26
CA ASN A 31 8.41 -5.96 -16.80
C ASN A 31 8.14 -4.58 -16.18
N ILE A 32 9.07 -4.07 -15.36
CA ILE A 32 8.95 -2.72 -14.78
C ILE A 32 9.00 -1.66 -15.88
N ARG A 33 9.95 -1.73 -16.80
CA ARG A 33 10.06 -0.80 -17.94
C ARG A 33 8.81 -0.82 -18.80
N ASP A 34 8.33 -2.01 -19.15
CA ASP A 34 7.18 -2.19 -20.00
C ASP A 34 5.88 -1.75 -19.30
N GLY A 35 5.82 -1.87 -17.96
CA GLY A 35 4.75 -1.30 -17.14
C GLY A 35 4.69 0.23 -17.24
N PHE A 36 5.83 0.91 -17.18
CA PHE A 36 5.87 2.36 -17.41
C PHE A 36 5.55 2.74 -18.86
N ALA A 37 6.10 2.01 -19.83
CA ALA A 37 5.87 2.29 -21.25
C ALA A 37 4.42 2.04 -21.69
N GLY A 38 3.72 1.09 -21.04
CA GLY A 38 2.31 0.79 -21.30
C GLY A 38 1.33 1.64 -20.50
N SER A 39 1.81 2.49 -19.57
CA SER A 39 0.96 3.38 -18.77
C SER A 39 0.43 4.53 -19.61
N THR A 40 -0.85 4.85 -19.43
CA THR A 40 -1.44 6.06 -20.03
C THR A 40 -0.91 7.33 -19.35
N PRO A 41 -1.01 8.50 -19.97
CA PRO A 41 -0.69 9.77 -19.30
C PRO A 41 -1.48 9.98 -17.99
N LEU A 42 -2.72 9.47 -17.92
CA LEU A 42 -3.57 9.55 -16.74
C LEU A 42 -3.06 8.63 -15.61
N ASP A 43 -2.58 7.44 -15.93
CA ASP A 43 -1.95 6.53 -14.96
C ASP A 43 -0.69 7.14 -14.36
N LEU A 44 0.17 7.76 -15.19
CA LEU A 44 1.39 8.43 -14.75
C LEU A 44 1.08 9.67 -13.90
N LEU A 45 0.07 10.45 -14.29
CA LEU A 45 -0.41 11.56 -13.48
C LEU A 45 -0.90 11.09 -12.12
N ASN A 46 -1.72 10.03 -12.09
CA ASN A 46 -2.23 9.44 -10.87
C ASN A 46 -1.10 8.93 -9.96
N LEU A 47 -0.12 8.25 -10.53
CA LEU A 47 1.08 7.81 -9.80
C LEU A 47 1.82 9.01 -9.19
N ALA A 48 2.06 10.06 -9.96
CA ALA A 48 2.75 11.26 -9.49
C ALA A 48 1.98 11.95 -8.35
N LEU A 49 0.66 12.10 -8.49
CA LEU A 49 -0.21 12.66 -7.46
C LEU A 49 -0.23 11.80 -6.19
N GLY A 50 -0.30 10.47 -6.34
CA GLY A 50 -0.27 9.53 -5.21
C GLY A 50 1.04 9.62 -4.43
N VAL A 51 2.18 9.56 -5.11
CA VAL A 51 3.52 9.70 -4.49
C VAL A 51 3.67 11.08 -3.84
N ALA A 52 3.31 12.17 -4.54
CA ALA A 52 3.37 13.53 -3.99
C ALA A 52 2.48 13.68 -2.75
N GLY A 53 1.25 13.15 -2.77
CA GLY A 53 0.33 13.14 -1.64
C GLY A 53 0.93 12.45 -0.41
N VAL A 54 1.55 11.27 -0.59
CA VAL A 54 2.19 10.55 0.52
C VAL A 54 3.44 11.28 1.01
N VAL A 55 4.29 11.84 0.13
CA VAL A 55 5.46 12.63 0.54
C VAL A 55 5.04 13.85 1.38
N LEU A 56 3.99 14.55 0.95
CA LEU A 56 3.44 15.68 1.70
C LEU A 56 2.83 15.23 3.05
N MET A 57 2.20 14.05 3.10
CA MET A 57 1.68 13.47 4.34
C MET A 57 2.80 13.08 5.31
N VAL A 58 3.92 12.53 4.82
CA VAL A 58 5.14 12.30 5.62
C VAL A 58 5.60 13.59 6.28
N ARG A 59 5.60 14.70 5.54
CA ARG A 59 5.95 16.04 6.01
C ARG A 59 4.86 16.72 6.84
N ARG A 60 3.74 16.06 7.08
CA ARG A 60 2.57 16.60 7.81
C ARG A 60 1.98 17.87 7.20
N SER A 61 2.21 18.09 5.90
CA SER A 61 1.73 19.24 5.16
C SER A 61 0.23 19.15 4.88
N LEU A 62 -0.50 20.25 5.05
CA LEU A 62 -1.91 20.33 4.68
C LEU A 62 -2.15 20.16 3.18
N TRP A 63 -1.15 20.42 2.33
CA TRP A 63 -1.20 20.18 0.89
C TRP A 63 -1.34 18.70 0.53
N ALA A 64 -1.05 17.79 1.47
CA ALA A 64 -1.29 16.37 1.28
C ALA A 64 -2.77 16.06 0.98
N PHE A 65 -3.70 16.85 1.54
CA PHE A 65 -5.13 16.62 1.37
C PHE A 65 -5.64 16.98 -0.03
N PRO A 66 -5.46 18.21 -0.56
CA PRO A 66 -5.94 18.52 -1.91
C PRO A 66 -5.25 17.66 -2.99
N ILE A 67 -3.95 17.37 -2.85
CA ILE A 67 -3.23 16.45 -3.77
C ILE A 67 -3.79 15.03 -3.64
N GLY A 68 -4.02 14.55 -2.41
CA GLY A 68 -4.61 13.23 -2.17
C GLY A 68 -6.05 13.13 -2.70
N LEU A 69 -6.88 14.15 -2.50
CA LEU A 69 -8.24 14.22 -3.04
C LEU A 69 -8.23 14.10 -4.57
N LEU A 70 -7.32 14.83 -5.24
CA LEU A 70 -7.16 14.73 -6.68
C LEU A 70 -6.71 13.32 -7.10
N ALA A 71 -5.72 12.75 -6.41
CA ALA A 71 -5.23 11.40 -6.68
C ALA A 71 -6.34 10.35 -6.58
N VAL A 72 -7.11 10.33 -5.49
CA VAL A 72 -8.18 9.33 -5.31
C VAL A 72 -9.35 9.56 -6.28
N SER A 73 -9.59 10.80 -6.73
CA SER A 73 -10.59 11.08 -7.75
C SER A 73 -10.17 10.51 -9.10
N VAL A 74 -8.93 10.76 -9.52
CA VAL A 74 -8.38 10.20 -10.78
C VAL A 74 -8.38 8.66 -10.70
N GLN A 75 -7.92 8.09 -9.59
CA GLN A 75 -7.92 6.62 -9.40
C GLN A 75 -9.33 6.04 -9.44
N GLY A 76 -10.31 6.74 -8.84
CA GLY A 76 -11.72 6.34 -8.86
C GLY A 76 -12.29 6.28 -10.28
N VAL A 77 -11.98 7.29 -11.11
CA VAL A 77 -12.38 7.31 -12.52
C VAL A 77 -11.72 6.16 -13.27
N LEU A 78 -10.40 5.96 -13.12
CA LEU A 78 -9.68 4.85 -13.76
C LEU A 78 -10.28 3.49 -13.39
N PHE A 79 -10.60 3.26 -12.14
CA PHE A 79 -11.25 2.01 -11.71
C PHE A 79 -12.66 1.86 -12.29
N PHE A 80 -13.43 2.93 -12.32
CA PHE A 80 -14.79 2.90 -12.86
C PHE A 80 -14.80 2.59 -14.36
N GLU A 81 -13.93 3.23 -15.14
CA GLU A 81 -13.77 2.99 -16.59
C GLU A 81 -13.34 1.55 -16.88
N ASN A 82 -12.46 0.99 -16.04
CA ASN A 82 -12.01 -0.39 -16.16
C ASN A 82 -12.97 -1.41 -15.51
N ARG A 83 -14.17 -0.99 -15.08
CA ARG A 83 -15.21 -1.81 -14.45
C ARG A 83 -14.81 -2.45 -13.11
N PHE A 84 -13.80 -1.92 -12.44
CA PHE A 84 -13.42 -2.30 -11.07
C PHE A 84 -14.27 -1.53 -10.05
N TYR A 85 -15.60 -1.77 -10.05
CA TYR A 85 -16.55 -0.98 -9.26
C TYR A 85 -16.33 -1.09 -7.74
N ALA A 86 -15.87 -2.24 -7.25
CA ALA A 86 -15.54 -2.40 -5.83
C ALA A 86 -14.36 -1.50 -5.43
N ASP A 87 -13.30 -1.44 -6.25
CA ASP A 87 -12.15 -0.59 -6.02
C ASP A 87 -12.51 0.90 -6.16
N ALA A 88 -13.35 1.25 -7.14
CA ALA A 88 -13.90 2.60 -7.28
C ALA A 88 -14.68 3.03 -6.02
N THR A 89 -15.46 2.13 -5.41
CA THR A 89 -16.18 2.40 -4.16
C THR A 89 -15.21 2.68 -2.99
N VAL A 90 -14.10 1.97 -2.91
CA VAL A 90 -13.04 2.24 -1.91
C VAL A 90 -12.45 3.64 -2.08
N GLN A 91 -12.32 4.15 -3.33
CA GLN A 91 -11.84 5.52 -3.57
C GLN A 91 -12.83 6.58 -3.06
N VAL A 92 -14.13 6.34 -3.14
CA VAL A 92 -15.13 7.22 -2.52
C VAL A 92 -14.92 7.30 -1.01
N PHE A 93 -14.65 6.17 -0.35
CA PHE A 93 -14.31 6.17 1.08
C PHE A 93 -13.04 6.98 1.37
N PHE A 94 -11.98 6.79 0.57
CA PHE A 94 -10.75 7.55 0.74
C PHE A 94 -10.94 9.04 0.51
N PHE A 95 -11.77 9.43 -0.46
CA PHE A 95 -12.13 10.83 -0.70
C PHE A 95 -12.80 11.45 0.55
N VAL A 96 -13.79 10.79 1.11
CA VAL A 96 -14.51 11.27 2.32
C VAL A 96 -13.54 11.33 3.51
N ALA A 97 -12.68 10.32 3.69
CA ALA A 97 -11.71 10.29 4.78
C ALA A 97 -10.64 11.39 4.65
N LEU A 98 -10.18 11.70 3.43
CA LEU A 98 -9.25 12.81 3.16
C LEU A 98 -9.92 14.16 3.40
N ALA A 99 -11.14 14.37 2.93
CA ALA A 99 -11.91 15.60 3.16
C ALA A 99 -12.14 15.84 4.65
N TYR A 100 -12.57 14.80 5.38
CA TYR A 100 -12.69 14.84 6.84
C TYR A 100 -11.35 15.12 7.52
N GLY A 101 -10.28 14.46 7.10
CA GLY A 101 -8.93 14.67 7.64
C GLY A 101 -8.46 16.10 7.46
N TRP A 102 -8.68 16.68 6.28
CA TRP A 102 -8.35 18.09 6.00
C TRP A 102 -9.09 19.03 6.95
N TRP A 103 -10.42 18.89 7.03
CA TRP A 103 -11.24 19.66 7.95
C TRP A 103 -10.77 19.52 9.40
N HIS A 104 -10.54 18.27 9.86
CA HIS A 104 -10.07 17.97 11.21
C HIS A 104 -8.71 18.61 11.51
N TRP A 105 -7.72 18.48 10.60
CA TRP A 105 -6.40 19.05 10.83
C TRP A 105 -6.39 20.57 10.85
N VAL A 106 -7.24 21.22 10.06
CA VAL A 106 -7.37 22.68 10.05
C VAL A 106 -8.10 23.18 11.29
N ARG A 107 -9.20 22.54 11.67
CA ARG A 107 -10.05 22.97 12.78
C ARG A 107 -9.41 22.72 14.13
N ASP A 108 -8.92 21.52 14.37
CA ASP A 108 -8.55 21.05 15.71
C ASP A 108 -7.11 21.40 16.10
N LYS A 109 -6.33 22.00 15.20
CA LYS A 109 -5.03 22.57 15.56
C LYS A 109 -5.16 23.82 16.45
N GLY A 110 -6.30 24.51 16.41
CA GLY A 110 -6.51 25.76 17.13
C GLY A 110 -5.47 26.82 16.76
N ALA A 111 -4.84 27.43 17.75
CA ALA A 111 -3.75 28.41 17.60
C ALA A 111 -2.37 27.75 17.34
N ALA A 112 -2.26 26.44 17.41
CA ALA A 112 -1.00 25.74 17.15
C ALA A 112 -0.64 25.78 15.65
N PRO A 113 0.66 25.77 15.30
CA PRO A 113 1.10 25.74 13.89
C PRO A 113 0.62 24.49 13.16
N GLU A 114 0.52 23.36 13.85
CA GLU A 114 0.00 22.09 13.30
C GLU A 114 -0.74 21.28 14.37
N LEU A 115 -1.67 20.41 13.92
CA LEU A 115 -2.31 19.42 14.77
C LEU A 115 -1.25 18.44 15.29
N PRO A 116 -1.17 18.15 16.61
CA PRO A 116 -0.18 17.22 17.13
C PRO A 116 -0.42 15.78 16.67
N VAL A 117 0.68 15.06 16.44
CA VAL A 117 0.62 13.61 16.23
C VAL A 117 0.32 12.94 17.56
N THR A 118 -0.69 12.08 17.58
CA THR A 118 -1.16 11.41 18.80
C THR A 118 -1.13 9.89 18.67
N ARG A 119 -1.33 9.20 19.79
CA ARG A 119 -1.43 7.73 19.86
C ARG A 119 -2.83 7.30 20.25
N GLN A 120 -3.24 6.16 19.74
CA GLN A 120 -4.41 5.47 20.27
C GLN A 120 -4.10 4.85 21.64
N SER A 121 -5.13 4.77 22.49
CA SER A 121 -5.09 3.90 23.65
C SER A 121 -4.96 2.43 23.22
N TRP A 122 -4.55 1.55 24.15
CA TRP A 122 -4.53 0.12 23.93
C TRP A 122 -5.90 -0.43 23.46
N ARG A 123 -6.98 0.00 24.11
CA ARG A 123 -8.35 -0.39 23.74
C ARG A 123 -8.70 0.09 22.31
N GLY A 124 -8.29 1.31 21.95
CA GLY A 124 -8.49 1.84 20.61
C GLY A 124 -7.76 1.03 19.54
N ARG A 125 -6.52 0.59 19.79
CA ARG A 125 -5.76 -0.28 18.88
C ARG A 125 -6.43 -1.64 18.73
N ALA A 126 -6.83 -2.27 19.84
CA ALA A 126 -7.54 -3.55 19.82
C ALA A 126 -8.84 -3.44 19.02
N LEU A 127 -9.63 -2.39 19.23
CA LEU A 127 -10.86 -2.15 18.49
C LEU A 127 -10.59 -1.93 16.98
N THR A 128 -9.58 -1.12 16.63
CA THR A 128 -9.21 -0.91 15.23
C THR A 128 -8.86 -2.22 14.54
N LEU A 129 -8.02 -3.05 15.17
CA LEU A 129 -7.63 -4.35 14.61
C LEU A 129 -8.79 -5.33 14.53
N ALA A 130 -9.66 -5.36 15.55
CA ALA A 130 -10.86 -6.21 15.54
C ALA A 130 -11.84 -5.82 14.43
N LEU A 131 -12.08 -4.50 14.24
CA LEU A 131 -12.94 -4.02 13.16
C LEU A 131 -12.34 -4.29 11.77
N ALA A 132 -11.04 -4.04 11.59
CA ALA A 132 -10.35 -4.34 10.34
C ALA A 132 -10.35 -5.85 10.04
N GLY A 133 -10.15 -6.70 11.06
CA GLY A 133 -10.23 -8.15 10.93
C GLY A 133 -11.65 -8.62 10.56
N ALA A 134 -12.67 -8.12 11.26
CA ALA A 134 -14.07 -8.43 10.95
C ALA A 134 -14.44 -7.97 9.52
N ALA A 135 -14.06 -6.75 9.13
CA ALA A 135 -14.27 -6.25 7.78
C ALA A 135 -13.54 -7.10 6.73
N THR A 136 -12.35 -7.62 7.04
CA THR A 136 -11.62 -8.56 6.17
C THR A 136 -12.42 -9.85 5.97
N VAL A 137 -12.95 -10.45 7.04
CA VAL A 137 -13.74 -11.70 6.94
C VAL A 137 -15.01 -11.45 6.14
N CYS A 138 -15.79 -10.42 6.50
CA CYS A 138 -17.01 -10.07 5.78
C CYS A 138 -16.73 -9.76 4.31
N GLY A 139 -15.74 -8.92 4.04
CA GLY A 139 -15.33 -8.57 2.68
C GLY A 139 -14.88 -9.78 1.87
N ALA A 140 -14.12 -10.70 2.47
CA ALA A 140 -13.70 -11.93 1.79
C ALA A 140 -14.88 -12.82 1.40
N LEU A 141 -15.89 -12.93 2.27
CA LEU A 141 -17.12 -13.68 1.97
C LEU A 141 -17.93 -13.02 0.84
N VAL A 142 -18.05 -11.69 0.87
CA VAL A 142 -18.72 -10.91 -0.19
C VAL A 142 -17.98 -11.07 -1.51
N LEU A 143 -16.67 -10.86 -1.55
CA LEU A 143 -15.87 -11.00 -2.76
C LEU A 143 -15.92 -12.42 -3.33
N ALA A 144 -15.82 -13.45 -2.47
CA ALA A 144 -15.89 -14.84 -2.90
C ALA A 144 -17.27 -15.23 -3.49
N ARG A 145 -18.36 -14.58 -3.03
CA ARG A 145 -19.73 -14.94 -3.44
C ARG A 145 -20.20 -14.17 -4.65
N TRP A 146 -19.79 -12.91 -4.80
CA TRP A 146 -20.41 -11.98 -5.78
C TRP A 146 -19.42 -11.36 -6.76
N THR A 147 -18.12 -11.71 -6.70
CA THR A 147 -17.13 -11.17 -7.64
C THR A 147 -16.24 -12.28 -8.20
N PRO A 148 -15.62 -12.07 -9.38
CA PRO A 148 -14.65 -12.99 -9.96
C PRO A 148 -13.25 -12.87 -9.33
N SER A 149 -13.13 -12.36 -8.09
CA SER A 149 -11.83 -12.20 -7.42
C SER A 149 -11.12 -13.55 -7.28
N VAL A 150 -9.88 -13.61 -7.75
CA VAL A 150 -9.02 -14.80 -7.67
C VAL A 150 -8.48 -15.01 -6.25
N MET A 151 -8.35 -13.94 -5.46
CA MET A 151 -7.81 -13.99 -4.10
C MET A 151 -8.64 -13.14 -3.11
N PRO A 152 -9.92 -13.49 -2.87
CA PRO A 152 -10.87 -12.65 -2.13
C PRO A 152 -10.42 -12.32 -0.71
N ARG A 153 -9.72 -13.24 -0.02
CA ARG A 153 -9.20 -12.99 1.34
C ARG A 153 -8.12 -11.92 1.36
N ARG A 154 -7.21 -11.95 0.38
CA ARG A 154 -6.15 -10.97 0.22
C ARG A 154 -6.71 -9.60 -0.12
N ASP A 155 -7.60 -9.54 -1.09
CA ASP A 155 -8.18 -8.29 -1.58
C ASP A 155 -9.00 -7.62 -0.48
N ALA A 156 -9.81 -8.40 0.27
CA ALA A 156 -10.53 -7.91 1.43
C ALA A 156 -9.61 -7.43 2.55
N PHE A 157 -8.49 -8.11 2.81
CA PHE A 157 -7.50 -7.68 3.80
C PHE A 157 -6.88 -6.34 3.42
N ILE A 158 -6.39 -6.21 2.19
CA ILE A 158 -5.79 -4.97 1.69
C ILE A 158 -6.79 -3.83 1.80
N ALA A 159 -8.04 -4.02 1.35
CA ALA A 159 -9.09 -3.00 1.42
C ALA A 159 -9.41 -2.60 2.87
N ALA A 160 -9.71 -3.56 3.75
CA ALA A 160 -10.13 -3.28 5.13
C ALA A 160 -9.03 -2.59 5.95
N PHE A 161 -7.78 -3.06 5.83
CA PHE A 161 -6.65 -2.46 6.56
C PHE A 161 -6.26 -1.11 5.98
N SER A 162 -6.40 -0.88 4.66
CA SER A 162 -6.21 0.44 4.04
C SER A 162 -7.25 1.45 4.54
N VAL A 163 -8.52 1.04 4.64
CA VAL A 163 -9.60 1.86 5.22
C VAL A 163 -9.28 2.23 6.66
N ALA A 164 -8.84 1.26 7.49
CA ALA A 164 -8.46 1.52 8.87
C ALA A 164 -7.25 2.45 8.97
N ALA A 165 -6.21 2.24 8.14
CA ALA A 165 -5.04 3.09 8.08
C ALA A 165 -5.39 4.52 7.69
N GLN A 166 -6.23 4.70 6.66
CA GLN A 166 -6.69 6.01 6.21
C GLN A 166 -7.51 6.75 7.28
N ALA A 167 -8.39 6.04 7.99
CA ALA A 167 -9.18 6.62 9.09
C ALA A 167 -8.28 7.10 10.26
N LEU A 168 -7.22 6.36 10.57
CA LEU A 168 -6.22 6.77 11.57
C LEU A 168 -5.38 7.94 11.08
N GLN A 169 -4.99 7.96 9.80
CA GLN A 169 -4.24 9.05 9.19
C GLN A 169 -5.04 10.36 9.22
N ALA A 170 -6.32 10.31 8.88
CA ALA A 170 -7.23 11.46 8.95
C ALA A 170 -7.31 12.06 10.35
N ARG A 171 -7.18 11.25 11.40
CA ARG A 171 -7.14 11.67 12.82
C ARG A 171 -5.73 11.94 13.36
N LYS A 172 -4.72 11.98 12.51
CA LYS A 172 -3.30 12.19 12.83
C LYS A 172 -2.77 11.22 13.89
N ARG A 173 -3.22 9.95 13.83
CA ARG A 173 -2.78 8.87 14.74
C ARG A 173 -1.58 8.15 14.13
N ILE A 174 -0.52 7.97 14.94
CA ILE A 174 0.74 7.38 14.46
C ILE A 174 0.58 5.93 13.99
N GLU A 175 -0.41 5.22 14.52
CA GLU A 175 -0.72 3.83 14.17
C GLU A 175 -1.13 3.63 12.70
N ASN A 176 -1.44 4.70 11.96
CA ASN A 176 -1.67 4.60 10.52
C ASN A 176 -0.47 4.00 9.77
N TRP A 177 0.76 4.38 10.15
CA TRP A 177 1.97 3.97 9.44
C TRP A 177 2.28 2.47 9.55
N PRO A 178 2.22 1.83 10.75
CA PRO A 178 2.28 0.38 10.86
C PRO A 178 1.24 -0.34 10.01
N LEU A 179 -0.01 0.14 9.95
CA LEU A 179 -1.04 -0.47 9.12
C LEU A 179 -0.71 -0.34 7.64
N TRP A 180 -0.30 0.84 7.16
CA TRP A 180 0.18 1.02 5.79
C TRP A 180 1.39 0.13 5.46
N THR A 181 2.32 -0.04 6.41
CA THR A 181 3.46 -0.95 6.26
C THR A 181 3.01 -2.39 6.02
N VAL A 182 2.08 -2.90 6.82
CA VAL A 182 1.54 -4.25 6.66
C VAL A 182 0.79 -4.40 5.34
N VAL A 183 -0.06 -3.44 4.97
CA VAL A 183 -0.78 -3.42 3.68
C VAL A 183 0.20 -3.49 2.51
N ASN A 184 1.24 -2.64 2.51
CA ASN A 184 2.23 -2.62 1.44
C ASN A 184 3.01 -3.94 1.35
N LEU A 185 3.41 -4.54 2.47
CA LEU A 185 4.10 -5.84 2.48
C LEU A 185 3.22 -6.96 1.90
N VAL A 186 1.95 -7.01 2.29
CA VAL A 186 1.00 -8.00 1.74
C VAL A 186 0.79 -7.77 0.24
N ALA A 187 0.67 -6.50 -0.18
CA ALA A 187 0.52 -6.16 -1.59
C ALA A 187 1.75 -6.55 -2.41
N ILE A 188 2.97 -6.21 -1.94
CA ILE A 188 4.23 -6.59 -2.59
C ILE A 188 4.31 -8.12 -2.77
N ALA A 189 4.09 -8.89 -1.69
CA ALA A 189 4.14 -10.35 -1.75
C ALA A 189 3.12 -10.92 -2.74
N SER A 190 1.93 -10.34 -2.78
CA SER A 190 0.82 -10.76 -3.63
C SER A 190 1.08 -10.49 -5.11
N TYR A 191 1.51 -9.28 -5.44
CA TYR A 191 1.78 -8.90 -6.84
C TYR A 191 3.05 -9.55 -7.38
N TRP A 192 4.02 -9.81 -6.49
CA TRP A 192 5.20 -10.59 -6.84
C TRP A 192 4.85 -12.03 -7.24
N GLN A 193 3.98 -12.70 -6.45
CA GLN A 193 3.48 -14.05 -6.77
C GLN A 193 2.66 -14.07 -8.06
N ALA A 194 1.93 -12.98 -8.36
CA ALA A 194 1.17 -12.82 -9.58
C ALA A 194 2.01 -12.41 -10.81
N THR A 195 3.34 -12.38 -10.70
CA THR A 195 4.30 -11.93 -11.75
C THR A 195 4.09 -10.48 -12.21
N MET A 196 3.43 -9.66 -11.40
CA MET A 196 3.17 -8.24 -11.65
C MET A 196 4.28 -7.39 -10.99
N ALA A 197 5.51 -7.50 -11.49
CA ALA A 197 6.69 -6.87 -10.90
C ALA A 197 6.59 -5.34 -10.87
N PHE A 198 5.97 -4.71 -11.87
CA PHE A 198 5.72 -3.26 -11.90
C PHE A 198 4.85 -2.81 -10.72
N THR A 199 3.73 -3.46 -10.49
CA THR A 199 2.84 -3.13 -9.37
C THR A 199 3.52 -3.39 -8.02
N ALA A 200 4.23 -4.50 -7.87
CA ALA A 200 5.01 -4.79 -6.67
C ALA A 200 6.07 -3.71 -6.40
N PHE A 201 6.73 -3.19 -7.44
CA PHE A 201 7.69 -2.08 -7.35
C PHE A 201 7.02 -0.79 -6.84
N LEU A 202 5.82 -0.43 -7.34
CA LEU A 202 5.08 0.73 -6.87
C LEU A 202 4.73 0.64 -5.38
N TYR A 203 4.27 -0.53 -4.91
CA TYR A 203 4.05 -0.76 -3.48
C TYR A 203 5.34 -0.72 -2.67
N GLY A 204 6.49 -1.09 -3.27
CA GLY A 204 7.82 -0.90 -2.68
C GLY A 204 8.13 0.57 -2.41
N ILE A 205 7.81 1.48 -3.33
CA ILE A 205 7.93 2.93 -3.13
C ILE A 205 7.05 3.37 -1.94
N TYR A 206 5.79 2.96 -1.90
CA TYR A 206 4.88 3.31 -0.80
C TYR A 206 5.33 2.71 0.54
N LEU A 207 5.93 1.52 0.56
CA LEU A 207 6.52 0.93 1.76
C LEU A 207 7.64 1.81 2.31
N VAL A 208 8.58 2.25 1.46
CA VAL A 208 9.69 3.13 1.86
C VAL A 208 9.14 4.46 2.41
N LEU A 209 8.20 5.08 1.70
CA LEU A 209 7.55 6.31 2.15
C LEU A 209 6.79 6.11 3.47
N GLY A 210 6.15 4.96 3.66
CA GLY A 210 5.47 4.59 4.90
C GLY A 210 6.42 4.53 6.10
N LEU A 211 7.59 3.89 5.92
CA LEU A 211 8.62 3.80 6.96
C LEU A 211 9.23 5.18 7.29
N LEU A 212 9.46 6.02 6.27
CA LEU A 212 9.90 7.40 6.45
C LEU A 212 8.84 8.23 7.19
N GLY A 213 7.56 8.08 6.83
CA GLY A 213 6.45 8.73 7.51
C GLY A 213 6.35 8.33 8.98
N TRP A 214 6.49 7.04 9.27
CA TRP A 214 6.50 6.56 10.64
C TRP A 214 7.62 7.21 11.46
N ARG A 215 8.85 7.23 10.92
CA ARG A 215 10.01 7.86 11.57
C ARG A 215 9.79 9.36 11.82
N GLU A 216 9.31 10.10 10.81
CA GLU A 216 9.10 11.55 10.91
C GLU A 216 7.97 11.91 11.90
N TRP A 217 6.84 11.17 11.85
CA TRP A 217 5.75 11.40 12.79
C TRP A 217 6.13 11.01 14.23
N TRP A 218 6.93 9.96 14.38
CA TRP A 218 7.45 9.58 15.70
C TRP A 218 8.36 10.65 16.31
N ARG A 219 9.22 11.23 15.48
CA ARG A 219 10.10 12.35 15.92
C ARG A 219 9.28 13.56 16.30
N ALA A 220 8.31 13.95 15.49
CA ALA A 220 7.43 15.07 15.77
C ALA A 220 6.64 14.88 17.07
N MET A 221 6.13 13.67 17.32
CA MET A 221 5.41 13.34 18.54
C MET A 221 6.32 13.45 19.80
N LYS A 222 7.59 13.02 19.69
CA LYS A 222 8.55 13.13 20.81
C LYS A 222 8.98 14.58 21.06
N GLY A 223 9.18 15.37 20.02
CA GLY A 223 9.55 16.77 20.11
C GLY A 223 8.45 17.69 20.63
N ALA A 224 7.19 17.27 20.50
CA ALA A 224 6.03 17.99 21.04
C ALA A 224 5.74 17.70 22.52
N THR A 225 6.41 16.71 23.13
CA THR A 225 6.27 16.46 24.58
C THR A 225 7.10 17.49 25.33
N PRO A 226 6.50 18.39 26.16
CA PRO A 226 7.29 19.32 26.97
C PRO A 226 8.23 18.51 27.86
N ALA A 227 9.49 18.97 27.95
CA ALA A 227 10.43 18.44 28.94
C ALA A 227 9.73 18.54 30.32
N ARG A 228 9.46 17.40 30.95
CA ARG A 228 9.01 17.39 32.34
C ARG A 228 10.15 17.95 33.15
N GLY A 229 10.01 19.22 33.57
CA GLY A 229 10.83 19.82 34.62
C GLY A 229 10.57 19.16 35.96
#